data_d14bb5f9118070bd988bb9807c885ef0
#
_entry.id   d14bb5f9118070bd988bb9807c885ef0
#
_cell.length_a   1.000
_cell.length_b   1.000
_cell.length_c   1.000
_cell.angle_alpha   90.00
_cell.angle_beta   90.00
_cell.angle_gamma   90.00
#
_symmetry.space_group_name_H-M   'P 1'
#
loop_
_entity.id
_entity.type
_entity.pdbx_description
1 polymer ?
#
loop_
_entity_poly.entity_id
_entity_poly.type
_entity_poly.pdbx_seq_one_letter_code
_entity_poly.pdbx_strand_id
1 'polypeptide(L)'
;CVVMSNTVHAYISQSDKGELVIGAGTDQYNSYSQTGGLQIITHTLDAICELFPMFRRVKMMRQWGGIVDNTPDRSAIQSKTPVPGLYVNCGWGTGGFKATPGSANLFAHLIARDEPHKFNAGLTLERFRSGRLIDEAAAAAVAH
;
A
#
# COMPACT_ATOMS: atom_id res chain seq x y z
N CYS A 1 17.37 -0.91 -8.58
CA CYS A 1 16.28 -1.25 -9.51
C CYS A 1 15.29 -2.19 -8.84
N VAL A 2 14.01 -1.99 -9.07
CA VAL A 2 12.92 -2.90 -8.63
C VAL A 2 12.27 -3.49 -9.86
N VAL A 3 12.13 -4.80 -9.91
CA VAL A 3 11.36 -5.51 -10.93
C VAL A 3 10.05 -5.96 -10.30
N MET A 4 8.93 -5.64 -10.94
CA MET A 4 7.60 -6.03 -10.51
C MET A 4 6.88 -6.79 -11.62
N SER A 5 6.15 -7.81 -11.26
CA SER A 5 5.29 -8.55 -12.17
C SER A 5 3.87 -8.65 -11.60
N ASN A 6 2.92 -8.06 -12.31
CA ASN A 6 1.50 -8.18 -11.95
C ASN A 6 0.93 -9.55 -12.30
N THR A 7 1.56 -10.28 -13.22
CA THR A 7 1.10 -11.62 -13.64
C THR A 7 1.28 -12.66 -12.54
N VAL A 8 2.42 -12.59 -11.84
CA VAL A 8 2.75 -13.52 -10.75
C VAL A 8 2.68 -12.86 -9.37
N HIS A 9 2.21 -11.60 -9.32
CA HIS A 9 2.04 -10.84 -8.08
C HIS A 9 3.27 -10.85 -7.18
N ALA A 10 4.44 -10.52 -7.75
CA ALA A 10 5.68 -10.49 -7.00
C ALA A 10 6.57 -9.33 -7.44
N TYR A 11 7.38 -8.85 -6.52
CA TYR A 11 8.46 -7.91 -6.82
C TYR A 11 9.77 -8.38 -6.23
N ILE A 12 10.86 -7.96 -6.87
CA ILE A 12 12.22 -8.21 -6.40
C ILE A 12 13.08 -6.97 -6.60
N SER A 13 13.91 -6.69 -5.62
CA SER A 13 14.96 -5.69 -5.70
C SER A 13 16.22 -6.21 -5.06
N GLN A 14 17.35 -5.61 -5.39
CA GLN A 14 18.62 -5.91 -4.74
C GLN A 14 19.06 -4.72 -3.90
N SER A 15 19.50 -4.99 -2.68
CA SER A 15 20.11 -3.99 -1.81
C SER A 15 21.50 -3.61 -2.31
N ASP A 16 22.05 -2.54 -1.77
CA ASP A 16 23.43 -2.10 -2.02
C ASP A 16 24.49 -3.11 -1.52
N LYS A 17 24.11 -3.99 -0.60
CA LYS A 17 24.96 -5.05 -0.04
C LYS A 17 24.80 -6.40 -0.74
N GLY A 18 23.90 -6.48 -1.73
CA GLY A 18 23.73 -7.66 -2.55
C GLY A 18 22.58 -8.58 -2.13
N GLU A 19 21.93 -8.37 -0.97
CA GLU A 19 20.78 -9.16 -0.58
C GLU A 19 19.58 -8.88 -1.50
N LEU A 20 18.79 -9.91 -1.75
CA LEU A 20 17.54 -9.78 -2.47
C LEU A 20 16.40 -9.50 -1.50
N VAL A 21 15.64 -8.46 -1.79
CA VAL A 21 14.37 -8.14 -1.12
C VAL A 21 13.25 -8.58 -2.04
N ILE A 22 12.49 -9.55 -1.58
CA ILE A 22 11.39 -10.16 -2.35
C ILE A 22 10.11 -9.92 -1.58
N GLY A 23 9.08 -9.53 -2.28
CA GLY A 23 7.79 -9.32 -1.66
C GLY A 23 6.65 -9.38 -2.65
N ALA A 24 5.53 -9.44 -2.09
CA ALA A 24 4.17 -9.20 -2.54
C ALA A 24 3.18 -9.94 -1.64
N GLY A 25 1.93 -9.66 -1.86
CA GLY A 25 0.84 -10.32 -1.17
C GLY A 25 0.52 -9.71 0.19
N THR A 26 -0.72 -9.88 0.56
CA THR A 26 -1.27 -9.51 1.85
C THR A 26 -2.08 -10.68 2.37
N ASP A 27 -2.07 -10.90 3.68
CA ASP A 27 -2.96 -11.85 4.30
C ASP A 27 -4.43 -11.43 4.06
N GLN A 28 -5.30 -12.41 3.78
CA GLN A 28 -6.71 -12.16 3.47
C GLN A 28 -7.56 -11.93 4.72
N TYR A 29 -6.94 -11.90 5.90
CA TYR A 29 -7.59 -11.68 7.19
C TYR A 29 -6.90 -10.55 7.95
N ASN A 30 -7.67 -9.87 8.79
CA ASN A 30 -7.14 -8.82 9.64
C ASN A 30 -6.27 -9.41 10.75
N SER A 31 -5.03 -8.95 10.84
CA SER A 31 -4.08 -9.38 11.86
C SER A 31 -3.13 -8.25 12.24
N TYR A 32 -2.74 -8.22 13.50
CA TYR A 32 -1.65 -7.37 13.98
C TYR A 32 -0.28 -8.06 13.93
N SER A 33 -0.22 -9.30 13.42
CA SER A 33 1.03 -10.02 13.23
C SER A 33 1.91 -9.32 12.19
N GLN A 34 3.18 -9.15 12.53
CA GLN A 34 4.19 -8.56 11.62
C GLN A 34 5.21 -9.59 11.15
N THR A 35 4.90 -10.88 11.32
CA THR A 35 5.80 -11.98 10.93
C THR A 35 5.58 -12.47 9.51
N GLY A 36 4.42 -12.17 8.93
CA GLY A 36 3.97 -12.70 7.64
C GLY A 36 3.51 -14.16 7.70
N GLY A 37 2.64 -14.53 6.77
CA GLY A 37 2.10 -15.89 6.67
C GLY A 37 2.97 -16.82 5.83
N LEU A 38 3.04 -18.10 6.19
CA LEU A 38 3.79 -19.10 5.43
C LEU A 38 3.27 -19.24 3.98
N GLN A 39 1.96 -19.14 3.79
CA GLN A 39 1.34 -19.22 2.47
C GLN A 39 1.83 -18.10 1.54
N ILE A 40 1.92 -16.87 2.07
CA ILE A 40 2.42 -15.72 1.30
C ILE A 40 3.87 -15.93 0.90
N ILE A 41 4.72 -16.41 1.81
CA ILE A 41 6.12 -16.72 1.48
C ILE A 41 6.21 -17.73 0.37
N THR A 42 5.55 -18.88 0.54
CA THR A 42 5.64 -19.99 -0.41
C THR A 42 5.22 -19.51 -1.80
N HIS A 43 4.05 -18.85 -1.89
CA HIS A 43 3.57 -18.29 -3.15
C HIS A 43 4.56 -17.29 -3.78
N THR A 44 5.08 -16.35 -2.98
CA THR A 44 5.99 -15.31 -3.48
C THR A 44 7.32 -15.89 -3.95
N LEU A 45 7.88 -16.86 -3.21
CA LEU A 45 9.13 -17.51 -3.59
C LEU A 45 8.96 -18.39 -4.84
N ASP A 46 7.85 -19.10 -4.96
CA ASP A 46 7.54 -19.89 -6.16
C ASP A 46 7.42 -18.98 -7.38
N ALA A 47 6.70 -17.87 -7.27
CA ALA A 47 6.54 -16.87 -8.32
C ALA A 47 7.89 -16.27 -8.76
N ILE A 48 8.74 -15.91 -7.81
CA ILE A 48 10.08 -15.39 -8.12
C ILE A 48 10.99 -16.45 -8.74
N CYS A 49 10.90 -17.69 -8.28
CA CYS A 49 11.68 -18.80 -8.87
C CYS A 49 11.19 -19.21 -10.28
N GLU A 50 9.93 -18.93 -10.61
CA GLU A 50 9.41 -19.05 -11.96
C GLU A 50 9.98 -17.99 -12.89
N LEU A 51 9.97 -16.73 -12.46
CA LEU A 51 10.54 -15.61 -13.23
C LEU A 51 12.08 -15.67 -13.32
N PHE A 52 12.74 -16.07 -12.25
CA PHE A 52 14.19 -16.09 -12.12
C PHE A 52 14.67 -17.43 -11.55
N PRO A 53 14.74 -18.49 -12.35
CA PRO A 53 15.12 -19.84 -11.89
C PRO A 53 16.48 -19.91 -11.18
N MET A 54 17.35 -18.94 -11.44
CA MET A 54 18.66 -18.83 -10.80
C MET A 54 18.56 -18.63 -9.28
N PHE A 55 17.46 -18.09 -8.77
CA PHE A 55 17.30 -17.81 -7.34
C PHE A 55 16.88 -19.04 -6.52
N ARG A 56 16.59 -20.18 -7.13
CA ARG A 56 16.30 -21.43 -6.41
C ARG A 56 17.37 -21.90 -5.45
N ARG A 57 18.59 -21.42 -5.60
CA ARG A 57 19.75 -21.76 -4.76
C ARG A 57 20.05 -20.72 -3.69
N VAL A 58 19.32 -19.60 -3.67
CA VAL A 58 19.49 -18.53 -2.68
C VAL A 58 18.84 -18.95 -1.37
N LYS A 59 19.49 -18.66 -0.26
CA LYS A 59 18.97 -18.97 1.07
C LYS A 59 18.10 -17.84 1.56
N MET A 60 16.93 -18.16 2.07
CA MET A 60 16.11 -17.21 2.79
C MET A 60 16.76 -16.86 4.13
N MET A 61 16.96 -15.58 4.40
CA MET A 61 17.59 -15.12 5.64
C MET A 61 16.57 -14.77 6.69
N ARG A 62 15.51 -14.08 6.33
CA ARG A 62 14.42 -13.69 7.22
C ARG A 62 13.17 -13.29 6.45
N GLN A 63 12.10 -13.20 7.19
CA GLN A 63 10.80 -12.73 6.76
C GLN A 63 10.29 -11.68 7.76
N TRP A 64 9.51 -10.76 7.26
CA TRP A 64 8.73 -9.82 8.05
C TRP A 64 7.44 -9.45 7.32
N GLY A 65 6.48 -8.93 8.03
CA GLY A 65 5.27 -8.33 7.50
C GLY A 65 5.07 -6.94 8.08
N GLY A 66 4.12 -6.21 7.55
CA GLY A 66 3.67 -4.93 8.05
C GLY A 66 2.15 -4.88 8.08
N ILE A 67 1.60 -3.89 8.79
CA ILE A 67 0.17 -3.64 8.82
C ILE A 67 -0.17 -2.66 7.69
N VAL A 68 -1.16 -3.02 6.89
CA VAL A 68 -1.67 -2.19 5.79
C VAL A 68 -3.04 -1.66 6.18
N ASP A 69 -3.22 -0.35 6.14
CA ASP A 69 -4.47 0.32 6.43
C ASP A 69 -5.30 0.50 5.15
N ASN A 70 -6.16 -0.46 4.86
CA ASN A 70 -7.04 -0.39 3.70
C ASN A 70 -8.40 0.21 4.07
N THR A 71 -8.85 1.14 3.25
CA THR A 71 -10.23 1.63 3.24
C THR A 71 -11.12 0.70 2.38
N PRO A 72 -12.45 0.75 2.54
CA PRO A 72 -13.36 -0.08 1.73
C PRO A 72 -13.24 0.14 0.22
N ASP A 73 -12.91 1.36 -0.22
CA ASP A 73 -12.70 1.72 -1.63
C ASP A 73 -11.22 1.78 -2.02
N ARG A 74 -10.31 1.32 -1.15
CA ARG A 74 -8.85 1.31 -1.34
C ARG A 74 -8.23 2.68 -1.65
N SER A 75 -8.98 3.75 -1.41
CA SER A 75 -8.51 5.13 -1.60
C SER A 75 -8.28 5.82 -0.27
N ALA A 76 -7.23 6.60 -0.18
CA ALA A 76 -6.85 7.28 1.05
C ALA A 76 -7.94 8.23 1.58
N ILE A 77 -7.83 8.58 2.83
CA ILE A 77 -8.65 9.59 3.49
C ILE A 77 -7.77 10.81 3.79
N GLN A 78 -8.12 11.95 3.23
CA GLN A 78 -7.61 13.26 3.62
C GLN A 78 -8.80 14.18 3.85
N SER A 79 -9.21 14.34 5.10
CA SER A 79 -10.48 14.97 5.41
C SER A 79 -10.44 15.79 6.70
N LYS A 80 -11.35 16.75 6.76
CA LYS A 80 -11.84 17.27 8.04
C LYS A 80 -12.69 16.20 8.71
N THR A 81 -12.70 16.22 10.02
CA THR A 81 -13.64 15.43 10.82
C THR A 81 -14.82 16.30 11.27
N PRO A 82 -15.89 15.69 11.83
CA PRO A 82 -16.96 16.46 12.46
C PRO A 82 -16.52 17.31 13.68
N VAL A 83 -15.34 17.02 14.22
CA VAL A 83 -14.80 17.80 15.33
C VAL A 83 -13.98 18.96 14.76
N PRO A 84 -14.32 20.22 15.09
CA PRO A 84 -13.58 21.38 14.62
C PRO A 84 -12.09 21.33 14.96
N GLY A 85 -11.24 21.61 13.98
CA GLY A 85 -9.78 21.59 14.13
C GLY A 85 -9.14 20.20 14.10
N LEU A 86 -9.93 19.12 13.99
CA LEU A 86 -9.41 17.77 13.87
C LEU A 86 -9.45 17.29 12.41
N TYR A 87 -8.29 16.97 11.87
CA TYR A 87 -8.10 16.47 10.51
C TYR A 87 -7.59 15.05 10.53
N VAL A 88 -7.85 14.31 9.46
CA VAL A 88 -7.40 12.91 9.31
C VAL A 88 -6.70 12.71 7.97
N ASN A 89 -5.58 11.98 8.00
CA ASN A 89 -4.83 11.55 6.84
C ASN A 89 -4.38 10.11 7.06
N CYS A 90 -5.06 9.15 6.43
CA CYS A 90 -4.83 7.71 6.62
C CYS A 90 -5.38 6.90 5.44
N GLY A 91 -5.34 5.57 5.54
CA GLY A 91 -5.92 4.67 4.54
C GLY A 91 -5.15 4.62 3.22
N TRP A 92 -3.85 4.85 3.26
CA TRP A 92 -2.99 4.88 2.07
C TRP A 92 -2.63 3.50 1.53
N GLY A 93 -2.99 2.44 2.25
CA GLY A 93 -2.69 1.08 1.87
C GLY A 93 -1.21 0.86 1.56
N THR A 94 -0.91 0.15 0.48
CA THR A 94 0.47 -0.11 0.02
C THR A 94 1.09 1.08 -0.73
N GLY A 95 0.32 2.12 -1.00
CA GLY A 95 0.74 3.29 -1.78
C GLY A 95 1.35 4.45 -0.99
N GLY A 96 1.31 4.38 0.35
CA GLY A 96 1.60 5.52 1.22
C GLY A 96 2.98 6.13 1.05
N PHE A 97 4.02 5.31 0.94
CA PHE A 97 5.39 5.82 0.81
C PHE A 97 5.57 6.69 -0.44
N LYS A 98 5.16 6.19 -1.59
CA LYS A 98 5.28 6.93 -2.87
C LYS A 98 4.39 8.17 -2.93
N ALA A 99 3.25 8.15 -2.22
CA ALA A 99 2.32 9.27 -2.17
C ALA A 99 2.75 10.39 -1.19
N THR A 100 3.71 10.14 -0.32
CA THR A 100 4.09 11.04 0.78
C THR A 100 4.29 12.50 0.36
N PRO A 101 5.08 12.84 -0.68
CA PRO A 101 5.31 14.26 -1.02
C PRO A 101 4.03 14.96 -1.48
N GLY A 102 3.25 14.32 -2.34
CA GLY A 102 1.98 14.86 -2.82
C GLY A 102 0.94 14.98 -1.73
N SER A 103 0.77 13.91 -0.96
CA SER A 103 -0.20 13.87 0.14
C SER A 103 0.12 14.89 1.22
N ALA A 104 1.39 15.06 1.58
CA ALA A 104 1.81 16.06 2.56
C ALA A 104 1.46 17.49 2.12
N ASN A 105 1.70 17.83 0.87
CA ASN A 105 1.35 19.13 0.31
C ASN A 105 -0.16 19.39 0.35
N LEU A 106 -0.95 18.40 -0.12
CA LEU A 106 -2.42 18.51 -0.13
C LEU A 106 -3.00 18.58 1.28
N PHE A 107 -2.43 17.83 2.22
CA PHE A 107 -2.89 17.84 3.61
C PHE A 107 -2.51 19.15 4.33
N ALA A 108 -1.32 19.69 4.08
CA ALA A 108 -0.91 21.00 4.57
C ALA A 108 -1.84 22.10 4.04
N HIS A 109 -2.24 22.04 2.77
CA HIS A 109 -3.21 22.97 2.19
C HIS A 109 -4.58 22.87 2.91
N LEU A 110 -5.05 21.64 3.14
CA LEU A 110 -6.31 21.40 3.84
C LEU A 110 -6.30 22.01 5.26
N ILE A 111 -5.21 21.84 6.01
CA ILE A 111 -5.08 22.40 7.36
C ILE A 111 -4.99 23.92 7.32
N ALA A 112 -4.17 24.48 6.41
CA ALA A 112 -3.91 25.90 6.35
C ALA A 112 -5.10 26.73 5.85
N ARG A 113 -5.91 26.16 4.95
CA ARG A 113 -7.04 26.85 4.31
C ARG A 113 -8.40 26.42 4.86
N ASP A 114 -8.42 25.36 5.63
CA ASP A 114 -9.65 24.69 6.08
C ASP A 114 -10.56 24.23 4.93
N GLU A 115 -9.99 24.08 3.73
CA GLU A 115 -10.66 23.69 2.49
C GLU A 115 -9.82 22.63 1.75
N PRO A 116 -10.45 21.59 1.18
CA PRO A 116 -9.74 20.60 0.39
C PRO A 116 -9.19 21.22 -0.89
N HIS A 117 -8.01 20.80 -1.30
CA HIS A 117 -7.49 21.11 -2.63
C HIS A 117 -8.25 20.31 -3.69
N LYS A 118 -8.31 20.79 -4.93
CA LYS A 118 -9.02 20.11 -6.03
C LYS A 118 -8.61 18.65 -6.25
N PHE A 119 -7.37 18.28 -5.93
CA PHE A 119 -6.87 16.91 -6.10
C PHE A 119 -7.22 15.97 -4.96
N ASN A 120 -7.57 16.47 -3.79
CA ASN A 120 -8.02 15.64 -2.67
C ASN A 120 -9.48 15.88 -2.28
N ALA A 121 -10.22 16.63 -3.08
CA ALA A 121 -11.64 16.92 -2.81
C ALA A 121 -12.51 15.66 -2.73
N GLY A 122 -12.13 14.58 -3.43
CA GLY A 122 -12.82 13.29 -3.35
C GLY A 122 -12.40 12.44 -2.13
N LEU A 123 -11.26 12.71 -1.51
CA LEU A 123 -10.68 11.89 -0.43
C LEU A 123 -11.31 12.16 0.95
N THR A 124 -12.56 12.57 0.99
CA THR A 124 -13.25 12.96 2.22
C THR A 124 -13.93 11.78 2.91
N LEU A 125 -14.14 11.89 4.23
CA LEU A 125 -14.94 10.94 5.01
C LEU A 125 -16.41 10.87 4.53
N GLU A 126 -16.93 11.97 3.97
CA GLU A 126 -18.31 12.05 3.51
C GLU A 126 -18.65 11.05 2.40
N ARG A 127 -17.65 10.63 1.60
CA ARG A 127 -17.86 9.63 0.56
C ARG A 127 -18.37 8.28 1.09
N PHE A 128 -17.97 7.90 2.31
CA PHE A 128 -18.47 6.68 2.95
C PHE A 128 -19.89 6.82 3.46
N ARG A 129 -20.29 8.00 3.93
CA ARG A 129 -21.67 8.28 4.36
C ARG A 129 -22.64 8.39 3.19
N SER A 130 -22.20 9.01 2.10
CA SER A 130 -23.01 9.22 0.91
C SER A 130 -23.00 8.03 -0.06
N GLY A 131 -22.15 7.03 0.16
CA GLY A 131 -21.95 5.89 -0.75
C GLY A 131 -21.25 6.24 -2.06
N ARG A 132 -20.69 7.45 -2.19
CA ARG A 132 -19.93 7.87 -3.38
C ARG A 132 -18.47 7.44 -3.27
N LEU A 133 -18.25 6.14 -3.28
CA LEU A 133 -16.92 5.57 -3.21
C LEU A 133 -16.11 5.91 -4.46
N ILE A 134 -14.79 5.96 -4.31
CA ILE A 134 -13.86 6.18 -5.42
C ILE A 134 -13.58 4.82 -6.05
N ASP A 135 -13.82 4.70 -7.35
CA ASP A 135 -13.44 3.51 -8.12
C ASP A 135 -12.07 3.76 -8.74
N GLU A 136 -11.04 3.42 -7.99
CA GLU A 136 -9.66 3.45 -8.51
C GLU A 136 -9.27 2.08 -9.07
N ALA A 137 -9.76 1.75 -10.26
CA ALA A 137 -9.37 0.52 -10.95
C ALA A 137 -7.83 0.40 -11.10
N ALA A 138 -7.12 1.52 -11.21
CA ALA A 138 -5.66 1.56 -11.24
C ALA A 138 -5.03 1.22 -9.87
N ALA A 139 -5.64 1.62 -8.76
CA ALA A 139 -5.17 1.26 -7.41
C ALA A 139 -5.44 -0.22 -7.11
N ALA A 140 -6.51 -0.78 -7.63
CA ALA A 140 -6.81 -2.22 -7.49
C ALA A 140 -5.77 -3.10 -8.20
N ALA A 141 -5.16 -2.65 -9.29
CA ALA A 141 -4.14 -3.39 -10.02
C ALA A 141 -2.77 -3.43 -9.30
N VAL A 142 -2.53 -2.56 -8.33
CA VAL A 142 -1.25 -2.45 -7.59
C VAL A 142 -1.37 -2.98 -6.15
N ALA A 143 -2.56 -3.29 -5.69
CA ALA A 143 -2.85 -3.69 -4.31
C ALA A 143 -2.88 -5.22 -4.10
N HIS A 144 -2.09 -5.96 -4.88
CA HIS A 144 -1.96 -7.42 -4.77
C HIS A 144 -0.59 -7.82 -4.33
#